data_8a197ccadfb12125805b171091840074
#
_entry.id   8a197ccadfb12125805b171091840074
#
_cell.length_a   1.000
_cell.length_b   1.000
_cell.length_c   1.000
_cell.angle_alpha   90.00
_cell.angle_beta   90.00
_cell.angle_gamma   90.00
#
_symmetry.space_group_name_H-M   'P 1'
#
loop_
_entity.id
_entity.type
_entity.pdbx_description
1 polymer ?
#
loop_
_entity_poly.entity_id
_entity_poly.type
_entity_poly.pdbx_seq_one_letter_code
_entity_poly.pdbx_strand_id
1 'polypeptide(L)'
;MRLLPEAALEVRPVRLQMVATAPSVAHIERPVYARWGYDYWQQRPDGSVLIGGGRDVLRDDEETDQQVSTAQARNYLMSLLNDLAVYEPITHAWAGIVGYSASGQPWVSQPREGVYGIGGYCGTGNVVGTLLGRSLVELFVDGDSQTLRDFGYLN
;
A
#
# COMPACT_ATOMS: atom_id res chain seq x y z
N MET A 1 13.99 -0.92 10.80
CA MET A 1 15.33 -1.41 10.42
C MET A 1 15.35 -1.68 8.93
N ARG A 2 16.26 -1.10 8.17
CA ARG A 2 16.36 -1.30 6.73
C ARG A 2 17.33 -2.44 6.46
N LEU A 3 16.84 -3.55 5.92
CA LEU A 3 17.65 -4.75 5.61
C LEU A 3 18.60 -4.49 4.44
N LEU A 4 18.17 -3.66 3.50
CA LEU A 4 18.93 -3.27 2.29
C LEU A 4 19.03 -1.75 2.24
N PRO A 5 20.09 -1.16 2.81
CA PRO A 5 20.31 0.31 2.76
C PRO A 5 20.36 0.86 1.34
N GLU A 6 20.81 0.06 0.38
CA GLU A 6 20.91 0.40 -1.04
C GLU A 6 19.55 0.73 -1.65
N ALA A 7 18.49 0.03 -1.21
CA ALA A 7 17.12 0.30 -1.64
C ALA A 7 16.59 1.65 -1.14
N ALA A 8 17.20 2.24 -0.12
CA ALA A 8 16.72 3.49 0.48
C ALA A 8 16.83 4.71 -0.46
N LEU A 9 17.65 4.63 -1.50
CA LEU A 9 17.78 5.67 -2.51
C LEU A 9 16.67 5.59 -3.57
N GLU A 10 16.10 4.39 -3.77
CA GLU A 10 15.14 4.11 -4.83
C GLU A 10 13.70 3.98 -4.31
N VAL A 11 13.55 3.61 -3.03
CA VAL A 11 12.25 3.33 -2.42
C VAL A 11 12.09 4.17 -1.16
N ARG A 12 11.12 5.08 -1.17
CA ARG A 12 10.75 5.91 -0.04
C ARG A 12 9.61 5.29 0.77
N PRO A 13 9.61 5.40 2.09
CA PRO A 13 8.49 4.98 2.91
C PRO A 13 7.35 6.00 2.84
N VAL A 14 6.14 5.52 2.67
CA VAL A 14 4.92 6.33 2.73
C VAL A 14 3.95 5.66 3.69
N ARG A 15 3.44 6.43 4.63
CA ARG A 15 2.42 5.97 5.57
C ARG A 15 1.05 6.01 4.90
N LEU A 16 0.34 4.89 4.97
CA LEU A 16 -1.06 4.79 4.61
C LEU A 16 -1.87 4.56 5.87
N GLN A 17 -2.96 5.29 6.03
CA GLN A 17 -3.78 5.24 7.22
C GLN A 17 -5.20 4.78 6.91
N MET A 18 -5.76 4.02 7.83
CA MET A 18 -7.09 3.45 7.72
C MET A 18 -7.84 3.52 9.05
N VAL A 19 -9.15 3.50 8.95
CA VAL A 19 -10.05 3.29 10.09
C VAL A 19 -11.07 2.20 9.78
N ALA A 20 -11.62 1.62 10.84
CA ALA A 20 -12.78 0.74 10.79
C ALA A 20 -13.86 1.27 11.73
N THR A 21 -15.12 1.18 11.31
CA THR A 21 -16.28 1.58 12.10
C THR A 21 -16.90 0.40 12.87
N ALA A 22 -17.81 0.68 13.79
CA ALA A 22 -18.81 -0.28 14.20
C ALA A 22 -19.69 -0.68 12.97
N PRO A 23 -20.46 -1.80 13.06
CA PRO A 23 -21.37 -2.19 11.99
C PRO A 23 -22.35 -1.06 11.62
N SER A 24 -22.42 -0.74 10.33
CA SER A 24 -23.26 0.31 9.75
C SER A 24 -24.49 -0.28 9.05
N VAL A 25 -25.58 0.49 9.08
CA VAL A 25 -26.77 0.23 8.27
C VAL A 25 -26.63 0.76 6.83
N ALA A 26 -25.62 1.58 6.57
CA ALA A 26 -25.26 1.97 5.21
C ALA A 26 -24.93 0.72 4.38
N HIS A 27 -25.26 0.75 3.09
CA HIS A 27 -24.99 -0.37 2.20
C HIS A 27 -23.95 0.03 1.15
N ILE A 28 -22.76 -0.57 1.26
CA ILE A 28 -21.66 -0.43 0.29
C ILE A 28 -21.56 -1.74 -0.50
N GLU A 29 -22.12 -1.74 -1.70
CA GLU A 29 -22.32 -2.93 -2.52
C GLU A 29 -21.01 -3.66 -2.88
N ARG A 30 -19.92 -2.90 -3.05
CA ARG A 30 -18.63 -3.45 -3.49
C ARG A 30 -17.46 -2.62 -2.96
N PRO A 31 -16.24 -3.18 -2.90
CA PRO A 31 -15.04 -2.39 -2.66
C PRO A 31 -14.88 -1.29 -3.71
N VAL A 32 -14.45 -0.11 -3.28
CA VAL A 32 -14.29 1.07 -4.12
C VAL A 32 -12.87 1.60 -4.02
N TYR A 33 -12.30 1.92 -5.17
CA TYR A 33 -11.11 2.76 -5.32
C TYR A 33 -11.55 4.07 -5.97
N ALA A 34 -11.44 5.17 -5.24
CA ALA A 34 -11.79 6.51 -5.68
C ALA A 34 -10.54 7.38 -5.85
N ARG A 35 -10.67 8.46 -6.62
CA ARG A 35 -9.59 9.43 -6.83
C ARG A 35 -8.24 8.77 -7.18
N TRP A 36 -8.23 7.87 -8.17
CA TRP A 36 -7.03 7.14 -8.60
C TRP A 36 -6.38 6.26 -7.53
N GLY A 37 -7.19 5.77 -6.55
CA GLY A 37 -6.71 4.95 -5.44
C GLY A 37 -6.14 5.75 -4.27
N TYR A 38 -6.33 7.08 -4.27
CA TYR A 38 -6.00 7.90 -3.11
C TYR A 38 -6.98 7.72 -1.97
N ASP A 39 -8.24 7.33 -2.28
CA ASP A 39 -9.23 6.94 -1.30
C ASP A 39 -9.80 5.58 -1.67
N TYR A 40 -10.07 4.75 -0.67
CA TYR A 40 -10.59 3.41 -0.87
C TYR A 40 -11.39 2.96 0.35
N TRP A 41 -12.45 2.19 0.10
CA TRP A 41 -13.30 1.67 1.16
C TRP A 41 -14.01 0.38 0.76
N GLN A 42 -14.44 -0.35 1.77
CA GLN A 42 -15.25 -1.54 1.64
C GLN A 42 -16.07 -1.77 2.90
N GLN A 43 -17.21 -2.44 2.76
CA GLN A 43 -17.98 -2.94 3.88
C GLN A 43 -17.73 -4.44 4.05
N ARG A 44 -17.53 -4.85 5.30
CA ARG A 44 -17.35 -6.25 5.65
C ARG A 44 -18.72 -6.94 5.82
N PRO A 45 -18.78 -8.29 5.80
CA PRO A 45 -20.01 -9.04 6.04
C PRO A 45 -20.66 -8.76 7.41
N ASP A 46 -19.89 -8.32 8.42
CA ASP A 46 -20.39 -7.92 9.72
C ASP A 46 -21.00 -6.50 9.74
N GLY A 47 -21.02 -5.82 8.59
CA GLY A 47 -21.50 -4.46 8.42
C GLY A 47 -20.48 -3.36 8.73
N SER A 48 -19.33 -3.67 9.32
CA SER A 48 -18.29 -2.65 9.58
C SER A 48 -17.71 -2.11 8.27
N VAL A 49 -17.45 -0.80 8.22
CA VAL A 49 -16.84 -0.13 7.06
C VAL A 49 -15.36 0.10 7.35
N LEU A 50 -14.52 -0.35 6.42
CA LEU A 50 -13.09 -0.05 6.40
C LEU A 50 -12.85 1.02 5.36
N ILE A 51 -12.16 2.09 5.73
CA ILE A 51 -11.82 3.20 4.84
C ILE A 51 -10.39 3.65 5.06
N GLY A 52 -9.70 3.93 3.97
CA GLY A 52 -8.37 4.52 3.97
C GLY A 52 -8.24 5.57 2.89
N GLY A 53 -7.25 6.44 3.02
CA GLY A 53 -7.03 7.44 2.00
C GLY A 53 -6.35 8.72 2.49
N GLY A 54 -6.41 9.75 1.62
CA GLY A 54 -5.95 11.10 1.93
C GLY A 54 -4.44 11.31 1.85
N ARG A 55 -3.64 10.33 1.40
CA ARG A 55 -2.18 10.49 1.36
C ARG A 55 -1.71 11.61 0.42
N ASP A 56 -2.50 11.99 -0.56
CA ASP A 56 -2.21 13.11 -1.46
C ASP A 56 -2.52 14.47 -0.84
N VAL A 57 -3.56 14.51 0.01
CA VAL A 57 -3.98 15.70 0.77
C VAL A 57 -3.03 15.97 1.94
N LEU A 58 -2.52 14.89 2.55
CA LEU A 58 -1.65 14.92 3.73
C LEU A 58 -0.18 14.65 3.38
N ARG A 59 0.21 14.90 2.14
CA ARG A 59 1.43 14.41 1.50
C ARG A 59 2.70 14.61 2.34
N ASP A 60 2.92 15.79 2.87
CA ASP A 60 4.15 16.14 3.57
C ASP A 60 4.29 15.39 4.91
N ASP A 61 3.16 15.07 5.55
CA ASP A 61 3.12 14.33 6.81
C ASP A 61 3.18 12.81 6.60
N GLU A 62 2.84 12.32 5.40
CA GLU A 62 2.75 10.89 5.10
C GLU A 62 4.06 10.29 4.53
N GLU A 63 5.04 11.11 4.16
CA GLU A 63 6.37 10.63 3.74
C GLU A 63 7.26 10.35 4.96
N THR A 64 6.97 9.23 5.63
CA THR A 64 7.58 8.85 6.92
C THR A 64 7.62 7.33 7.08
N ASP A 65 8.52 6.83 7.93
CA ASP A 65 8.57 5.44 8.39
C ASP A 65 7.92 5.22 9.77
N GLN A 66 7.27 6.26 10.33
CA GLN A 66 6.56 6.17 11.60
C GLN A 66 5.16 5.56 11.41
N GLN A 67 4.97 4.36 11.90
CA GLN A 67 3.71 3.62 11.80
C GLN A 67 2.72 4.04 12.90
N VAL A 68 2.28 5.30 12.85
CA VAL A 68 1.36 5.89 13.84
C VAL A 68 0.16 6.52 13.14
N SER A 69 -1.06 6.21 13.61
CA SER A 69 -2.27 6.87 13.12
C SER A 69 -2.35 8.30 13.67
N THR A 70 -2.58 9.28 12.78
CA THR A 70 -2.64 10.71 13.12
C THR A 70 -4.06 11.21 13.28
N ALA A 71 -4.26 12.24 14.10
CA ALA A 71 -5.56 12.90 14.24
C ALA A 71 -6.03 13.53 12.92
N GLN A 72 -5.09 14.09 12.14
CA GLN A 72 -5.37 14.73 10.87
C GLN A 72 -5.92 13.74 9.83
N ALA A 73 -5.27 12.56 9.70
CA ALA A 73 -5.77 11.51 8.81
C ALA A 73 -7.14 10.98 9.28
N ARG A 74 -7.31 10.77 10.60
CA ARG A 74 -8.61 10.36 11.13
C ARG A 74 -9.73 11.37 10.81
N ASN A 75 -9.46 12.68 10.95
CA ASN A 75 -10.43 13.71 10.62
C ASN A 75 -10.79 13.70 9.12
N TYR A 76 -9.80 13.52 8.25
CA TYR A 76 -10.03 13.35 6.82
C TYR A 76 -10.91 12.12 6.53
N LEU A 77 -10.58 10.97 7.10
CA LEU A 77 -11.34 9.73 6.90
C LEU A 77 -12.76 9.82 7.50
N MET A 78 -12.94 10.55 8.60
CA MET A 78 -14.27 10.86 9.14
C MET A 78 -15.11 11.69 8.15
N SER A 79 -14.53 12.67 7.47
CA SER A 79 -15.28 13.42 6.45
C SER A 79 -15.72 12.53 5.30
N LEU A 80 -14.86 11.62 4.84
CA LEU A 80 -15.23 10.64 3.81
C LEU A 80 -16.34 9.67 4.28
N LEU A 81 -16.30 9.22 5.54
CA LEU A 81 -17.37 8.40 6.11
C LEU A 81 -18.71 9.15 6.11
N ASN A 82 -18.71 10.44 6.47
CA ASN A 82 -19.91 11.29 6.43
C ASN A 82 -20.47 11.43 5.00
N ASP A 83 -19.58 11.60 4.00
CA ASP A 83 -19.97 11.67 2.59
C ASP A 83 -20.61 10.35 2.09
N LEU A 84 -20.26 9.23 2.71
CA LEU A 84 -20.84 7.91 2.46
C LEU A 84 -22.08 7.61 3.32
N ALA A 85 -22.55 8.58 4.11
CA ALA A 85 -23.63 8.40 5.08
C ALA A 85 -23.35 7.29 6.12
N VAL A 86 -22.09 7.12 6.49
CA VAL A 86 -21.65 6.20 7.55
C VAL A 86 -21.32 7.02 8.79
N TYR A 87 -22.15 6.92 9.82
CA TYR A 87 -22.11 7.75 11.03
C TYR A 87 -21.70 6.97 12.28
N GLU A 88 -21.44 5.69 12.15
CA GLU A 88 -21.06 4.82 13.24
C GLU A 88 -19.67 5.17 13.79
N PRO A 89 -19.45 4.97 15.09
CA PRO A 89 -18.19 5.32 15.72
C PRO A 89 -17.03 4.52 15.12
N ILE A 90 -15.87 5.19 14.98
CA ILE A 90 -14.60 4.52 14.64
C ILE A 90 -14.20 3.64 15.83
N THR A 91 -14.03 2.35 15.57
CA THR A 91 -13.59 1.35 16.55
C THR A 91 -12.11 1.08 16.49
N HIS A 92 -11.50 1.21 15.30
CA HIS A 92 -10.08 0.97 15.09
C HIS A 92 -9.49 2.02 14.14
N ALA A 93 -8.25 2.43 14.43
CA ALA A 93 -7.45 3.28 13.57
C ALA A 93 -6.03 2.75 13.53
N TRP A 94 -5.45 2.60 12.34
CA TRP A 94 -4.08 2.11 12.19
C TRP A 94 -3.37 2.77 11.01
N ALA A 95 -2.07 2.55 10.95
CA ALA A 95 -1.23 2.95 9.84
C ALA A 95 -0.33 1.79 9.40
N GLY A 96 -0.01 1.76 8.12
CA GLY A 96 0.97 0.86 7.52
C GLY A 96 1.97 1.64 6.69
N ILE A 97 3.22 1.17 6.63
CA ILE A 97 4.25 1.79 5.80
C ILE A 97 4.37 1.01 4.50
N VAL A 98 4.24 1.72 3.39
CA VAL A 98 4.33 1.18 2.03
C VAL A 98 5.52 1.80 1.32
N GLY A 99 6.27 0.99 0.59
CA GLY A 99 7.37 1.47 -0.26
C GLY A 99 6.86 2.06 -1.57
N TYR A 100 7.29 3.27 -1.87
CA TYR A 100 7.02 3.93 -3.15
C TYR A 100 8.32 4.22 -3.88
N SER A 101 8.42 3.76 -5.13
CA SER A 101 9.50 4.14 -6.03
C SER A 101 9.17 5.45 -6.73
N ALA A 102 10.19 6.17 -7.20
CA ALA A 102 10.00 7.41 -7.94
C ALA A 102 9.37 7.18 -9.32
N SER A 103 9.66 6.02 -9.94
CA SER A 103 9.14 5.64 -11.25
C SER A 103 7.69 5.12 -11.22
N GLY A 104 7.16 4.77 -10.04
CA GLY A 104 5.91 4.02 -9.91
C GLY A 104 6.03 2.53 -10.25
N GLN A 105 7.19 2.09 -10.76
CA GLN A 105 7.49 0.68 -11.01
C GLN A 105 8.12 0.05 -9.76
N PRO A 106 7.90 -1.24 -9.52
CA PRO A 106 8.61 -1.95 -8.44
C PRO A 106 10.11 -1.81 -8.59
N TRP A 107 10.80 -1.73 -7.46
CA TRP A 107 12.24 -1.84 -7.43
C TRP A 107 12.65 -3.31 -7.39
N VAL A 108 13.44 -3.73 -8.38
CA VAL A 108 14.04 -5.07 -8.47
C VAL A 108 15.52 -4.87 -8.70
N SER A 109 16.36 -5.46 -7.86
CA SER A 109 17.81 -5.28 -7.97
C SER A 109 18.56 -6.44 -7.31
N GLN A 110 19.80 -6.59 -7.72
CA GLN A 110 20.80 -7.42 -7.05
C GLN A 110 21.85 -6.49 -6.38
N PRO A 111 21.56 -5.97 -5.17
CA PRO A 111 22.46 -5.01 -4.51
C PRO A 111 23.81 -5.60 -4.13
N ARG A 112 23.90 -6.91 -4.01
CA ARG A 112 25.12 -7.67 -3.68
C ARG A 112 25.08 -9.03 -4.36
N GLU A 113 26.22 -9.63 -4.59
CA GLU A 113 26.30 -10.99 -5.14
C GLU A 113 25.48 -11.98 -4.30
N GLY A 114 24.59 -12.74 -4.96
CA GLY A 114 23.71 -13.72 -4.32
C GLY A 114 22.54 -13.12 -3.52
N VAL A 115 22.36 -11.78 -3.50
CA VAL A 115 21.28 -11.11 -2.78
C VAL A 115 20.39 -10.37 -3.75
N TYR A 116 19.17 -10.82 -3.90
CA TYR A 116 18.14 -10.13 -4.67
C TYR A 116 17.16 -9.40 -3.75
N GLY A 117 16.75 -8.22 -4.15
CA GLY A 117 15.77 -7.41 -3.44
C GLY A 117 14.63 -6.98 -4.36
N ILE A 118 13.42 -7.03 -3.82
CA ILE A 118 12.22 -6.48 -4.46
C ILE A 118 11.46 -5.61 -3.47
N GLY A 119 10.84 -4.54 -3.99
CA GLY A 119 10.08 -3.61 -3.15
C GLY A 119 9.50 -2.46 -3.95
N GLY A 120 9.06 -1.41 -3.26
CA GLY A 120 8.57 -0.21 -3.93
C GLY A 120 7.31 -0.43 -4.78
N TYR A 121 6.41 -1.30 -4.32
CA TYR A 121 5.22 -1.73 -5.10
C TYR A 121 4.15 -0.65 -5.25
N CYS A 122 4.32 0.52 -4.67
CA CYS A 122 3.41 1.67 -4.82
C CYS A 122 1.93 1.36 -4.53
N GLY A 123 1.67 0.48 -3.56
CA GLY A 123 0.33 0.04 -3.16
C GLY A 123 -0.18 -1.24 -3.86
N THR A 124 0.54 -1.77 -4.87
CA THR A 124 0.12 -2.97 -5.63
C THR A 124 0.76 -4.28 -5.13
N GLY A 125 1.43 -4.25 -3.98
CA GLY A 125 2.27 -5.35 -3.48
C GLY A 125 1.56 -6.68 -3.30
N ASN A 126 0.25 -6.70 -3.09
CA ASN A 126 -0.51 -7.93 -2.94
C ASN A 126 -0.42 -8.83 -4.19
N VAL A 127 -0.51 -8.24 -5.38
CA VAL A 127 -0.40 -8.97 -6.66
C VAL A 127 1.04 -8.93 -7.16
N VAL A 128 1.57 -7.74 -7.37
CA VAL A 128 2.88 -7.54 -8.01
C VAL A 128 4.01 -8.10 -7.15
N GLY A 129 3.96 -7.93 -5.82
CA GLY A 129 4.96 -8.49 -4.92
C GLY A 129 4.99 -10.01 -4.92
N THR A 130 3.83 -10.66 -5.00
CA THR A 130 3.73 -12.12 -5.11
C THR A 130 4.31 -12.61 -6.44
N LEU A 131 3.95 -11.93 -7.54
CA LEU A 131 4.43 -12.27 -8.86
C LEU A 131 5.96 -12.14 -8.97
N LEU A 132 6.50 -10.99 -8.57
CA LEU A 132 7.94 -10.74 -8.61
C LEU A 132 8.73 -11.64 -7.64
N GLY A 133 8.16 -11.95 -6.48
CA GLY A 133 8.78 -12.91 -5.54
C GLY A 133 8.95 -14.29 -6.18
N ARG A 134 7.90 -14.79 -6.84
CA ARG A 134 7.97 -16.04 -7.60
C ARG A 134 9.02 -15.95 -8.72
N SER A 135 9.00 -14.85 -9.47
CA SER A 135 9.90 -14.65 -10.61
C SER A 135 11.39 -14.58 -10.21
N LEU A 136 11.70 -14.04 -9.03
CA LEU A 136 13.07 -14.09 -8.50
C LEU A 136 13.49 -15.51 -8.11
N VAL A 137 12.56 -16.34 -7.61
CA VAL A 137 12.87 -17.75 -7.32
C VAL A 137 13.13 -18.51 -8.64
N GLU A 138 12.32 -18.27 -9.68
CA GLU A 138 12.54 -18.83 -11.02
C GLU A 138 13.92 -18.42 -11.55
N LEU A 139 14.28 -17.15 -11.47
CA LEU A 139 15.59 -16.66 -11.87
C LEU A 139 16.74 -17.34 -11.09
N PHE A 140 16.56 -17.54 -9.79
CA PHE A 140 17.57 -18.16 -8.95
C PHE A 140 17.75 -19.65 -9.23
N VAL A 141 16.67 -20.39 -9.47
CA VAL A 141 16.67 -21.84 -9.67
C VAL A 141 17.01 -22.22 -11.12
N ASP A 142 16.38 -21.54 -12.07
CA ASP A 142 16.42 -21.88 -13.48
C ASP A 142 17.40 -21.01 -14.29
N GLY A 143 17.94 -19.95 -13.66
CA GLY A 143 18.81 -18.96 -14.28
C GLY A 143 18.07 -17.96 -15.17
N ASP A 144 16.73 -17.97 -15.16
CA ASP A 144 15.89 -17.17 -16.02
C ASP A 144 14.48 -16.96 -15.46
N SER A 145 13.81 -15.88 -15.90
CA SER A 145 12.38 -15.65 -15.65
C SER A 145 11.77 -14.78 -16.75
N GLN A 146 10.79 -15.35 -17.45
CA GLN A 146 10.05 -14.65 -18.50
C GLN A 146 9.32 -13.42 -17.93
N THR A 147 8.74 -13.53 -16.75
CA THR A 147 8.05 -12.42 -16.09
C THR A 147 8.99 -11.24 -15.81
N LEU A 148 10.22 -11.48 -15.35
CA LEU A 148 11.19 -10.41 -15.13
C LEU A 148 11.63 -9.75 -16.44
N ARG A 149 11.70 -10.50 -17.55
CA ARG A 149 11.93 -9.94 -18.90
C ARG A 149 10.75 -9.07 -19.34
N ASP A 150 9.52 -9.56 -19.20
CA ASP A 150 8.32 -8.82 -19.60
C ASP A 150 8.17 -7.50 -18.84
N PHE A 151 8.64 -7.45 -17.59
CA PHE A 151 8.74 -6.23 -16.80
C PHE A 151 9.99 -5.37 -17.08
N GLY A 152 10.91 -5.83 -17.93
CA GLY A 152 12.13 -5.11 -18.28
C GLY A 152 13.25 -5.15 -17.25
N TYR A 153 13.24 -6.13 -16.34
CA TYR A 153 14.29 -6.31 -15.32
C TYR A 153 15.42 -7.27 -15.76
N LEU A 154 15.21 -8.03 -16.83
CA LEU A 154 16.20 -8.86 -17.50
C LEU A 154 16.23 -8.54 -18.99
N ASN A 155 17.45 -8.65 -19.59
CA ASN A 155 17.67 -8.52 -21.04
C ASN A 155 17.37 -9.83 -21.76
#